data_430346538a85c439993ebbe32cc98569
#
_entry.id   430346538a85c439993ebbe32cc98569
#
_cell.length_a   1.000
_cell.length_b   1.000
_cell.length_c   1.000
_cell.angle_alpha   90.00
_cell.angle_beta   90.00
_cell.angle_gamma   90.00
#
_symmetry.space_group_name_H-M   'P 1'
#
loop_
_entity.id
_entity.type
_entity.pdbx_description
1 polymer ?
#
loop_
_entity_poly.entity_id
_entity_poly.type
_entity_poly.pdbx_seq_one_letter_code
_entity_poly.pdbx_strand_id
1 'polypeptide(L)'
;SLAHSVSMGIVSAKGRSLDIIEQGAGYENFIQTDAAINPGNSGGALVNMDGELIGINTAIASRSGGSDGIGFDVPIDIAKNVMKSIIQNGRVVRGYLGIQMGGEVDATMAKALGLDEAYGIIVGSVPEDGPAAKAGLQEDDIIQTINGEPVRSWSSLRTSIGTSPPGTDVQLGIVRDEEKQTITVTLGEQPEEMMSAMQPGQSSEPNMEKQLGFKVEDLTPRIAEELELS
;
A
#
# COMPACT_ATOMS: atom_id res chain seq x y z
N SER A 1 1.76 -6.08 -34.46
CA SER A 1 1.50 -6.62 -33.13
C SER A 1 2.73 -7.37 -32.66
N LEU A 2 3.25 -7.06 -31.50
CA LEU A 2 4.41 -7.73 -30.88
C LEU A 2 3.93 -8.96 -30.06
N ALA A 3 2.90 -9.66 -30.53
CA ALA A 3 2.42 -10.86 -29.89
C ALA A 3 3.52 -11.92 -29.77
N HIS A 4 3.59 -12.58 -28.62
CA HIS A 4 4.60 -13.60 -28.29
C HIS A 4 6.04 -13.07 -28.14
N SER A 5 6.22 -11.79 -27.74
CA SER A 5 7.54 -11.26 -27.42
C SER A 5 7.99 -11.70 -26.03
N VAL A 6 9.26 -12.02 -25.90
CA VAL A 6 9.93 -12.33 -24.62
C VAL A 6 11.12 -11.38 -24.47
N SER A 7 11.30 -10.82 -23.30
CA SER A 7 12.50 -10.08 -22.90
C SER A 7 13.17 -10.79 -21.72
N MET A 8 14.45 -10.58 -21.52
CA MET A 8 15.21 -11.17 -20.43
C MET A 8 16.03 -10.08 -19.73
N GLY A 9 16.15 -10.20 -18.44
CA GLY A 9 16.93 -9.31 -17.58
C GLY A 9 17.16 -9.95 -16.22
N ILE A 10 17.41 -9.12 -15.22
CA ILE A 10 17.61 -9.55 -13.83
C ILE A 10 16.60 -8.85 -12.91
N VAL A 11 16.43 -9.39 -11.71
CA VAL A 11 15.81 -8.67 -10.60
C VAL A 11 16.81 -7.65 -10.07
N SER A 12 16.60 -6.38 -10.37
CA SER A 12 17.48 -5.28 -9.97
C SER A 12 17.28 -4.85 -8.53
N ALA A 13 16.04 -4.96 -8.01
CA ALA A 13 15.70 -4.67 -6.62
C ALA A 13 14.35 -5.30 -6.22
N LYS A 14 14.08 -5.32 -4.93
CA LYS A 14 12.78 -5.70 -4.34
C LYS A 14 12.32 -4.60 -3.39
N GLY A 15 11.04 -4.59 -3.06
CA GLY A 15 10.49 -3.65 -2.08
C GLY A 15 10.45 -2.20 -2.57
N ARG A 16 10.33 -1.98 -3.89
CA ARG A 16 10.26 -0.63 -4.43
C ARG A 16 8.87 -0.04 -4.23
N SER A 17 8.84 1.18 -3.70
CA SER A 17 7.69 2.08 -3.76
C SER A 17 8.01 3.18 -4.78
N LEU A 18 7.02 3.53 -5.58
CA LEU A 18 7.15 4.53 -6.65
C LEU A 18 6.27 5.74 -6.42
N ASP A 19 5.44 5.68 -5.36
CA ASP A 19 4.39 6.65 -5.06
C ASP A 19 3.48 6.94 -6.28
N ILE A 20 3.31 5.92 -7.17
CA ILE A 20 2.46 6.01 -8.37
C ILE A 20 0.99 6.05 -7.95
N ILE A 21 0.63 5.35 -6.87
CA ILE A 21 -0.70 5.36 -6.32
C ILE A 21 -0.78 6.52 -5.35
N GLU A 22 -1.43 7.58 -5.80
CA GLU A 22 -1.61 8.91 -5.21
C GLU A 22 -1.16 9.07 -3.74
N GLN A 23 -0.16 9.95 -3.53
CA GLN A 23 0.25 10.50 -2.23
C GLN A 23 0.61 9.48 -1.14
N GLY A 24 1.22 8.35 -1.51
CA GLY A 24 1.60 7.34 -0.54
C GLY A 24 0.42 6.50 -0.01
N ALA A 25 -0.78 6.60 -0.60
CA ALA A 25 -1.95 5.81 -0.21
C ALA A 25 -1.92 4.36 -0.72
N GLY A 26 -1.08 4.04 -1.70
CA GLY A 26 -0.95 2.70 -2.30
C GLY A 26 -0.22 1.69 -1.42
N TYR A 27 -0.49 0.41 -1.68
CA TYR A 27 0.26 -0.73 -1.11
C TYR A 27 1.29 -1.17 -2.15
N GLU A 28 2.38 -0.42 -2.23
CA GLU A 28 3.42 -0.63 -3.23
C GLU A 28 4.58 -1.45 -2.66
N ASN A 29 4.93 -2.52 -3.36
CA ASN A 29 6.07 -3.37 -3.05
C ASN A 29 6.50 -4.06 -4.34
N PHE A 30 7.06 -3.28 -5.28
CA PHE A 30 7.39 -3.80 -6.59
C PHE A 30 8.73 -4.55 -6.62
N ILE A 31 8.79 -5.57 -7.49
CA ILE A 31 10.03 -6.11 -8.02
C ILE A 31 10.48 -5.15 -9.12
N GLN A 32 11.72 -4.68 -9.06
CA GLN A 32 12.36 -3.92 -10.14
C GLN A 32 13.14 -4.87 -11.02
N THR A 33 12.99 -4.73 -12.35
CA THR A 33 13.75 -5.49 -13.36
C THR A 33 14.29 -4.57 -14.45
N ASP A 34 15.37 -4.98 -15.10
CA ASP A 34 15.87 -4.36 -16.32
C ASP A 34 15.42 -5.09 -17.60
N ALA A 35 14.68 -6.19 -17.47
CA ALA A 35 14.00 -6.81 -18.60
C ALA A 35 13.07 -5.78 -19.26
N ALA A 36 13.12 -5.68 -20.59
CA ALA A 36 12.39 -4.64 -21.31
C ALA A 36 10.88 -4.83 -21.20
N ILE A 37 10.22 -3.91 -20.50
CA ILE A 37 8.77 -3.79 -20.42
C ILE A 37 8.34 -2.59 -21.26
N ASN A 38 7.38 -2.80 -22.15
CA ASN A 38 6.84 -1.78 -23.04
C ASN A 38 5.31 -1.80 -22.99
N PRO A 39 4.63 -0.73 -23.45
CA PRO A 39 3.18 -0.74 -23.59
C PRO A 39 2.69 -1.97 -24.35
N GLY A 40 1.76 -2.73 -23.72
CA GLY A 40 1.25 -4.02 -24.20
C GLY A 40 1.80 -5.23 -23.42
N ASN A 41 2.86 -5.08 -22.63
CA ASN A 41 3.35 -6.15 -21.73
C ASN A 41 2.67 -6.16 -20.36
N SER A 42 1.97 -5.07 -19.98
CA SER A 42 1.27 -4.98 -18.69
C SER A 42 0.26 -6.11 -18.53
N GLY A 43 0.24 -6.76 -17.36
CA GLY A 43 -0.51 -7.97 -17.09
C GLY A 43 0.20 -9.26 -17.54
N GLY A 44 1.32 -9.16 -18.25
CA GLY A 44 2.18 -10.28 -18.62
C GLY A 44 2.95 -10.84 -17.42
N ALA A 45 3.50 -12.03 -17.60
CA ALA A 45 4.22 -12.77 -16.57
C ALA A 45 5.69 -12.36 -16.49
N LEU A 46 6.18 -12.09 -15.28
CA LEU A 46 7.61 -12.16 -14.95
C LEU A 46 7.88 -13.57 -14.40
N VAL A 47 8.73 -14.32 -15.08
CA VAL A 47 9.08 -15.69 -14.70
C VAL A 47 10.57 -15.81 -14.38
N ASN A 48 10.93 -16.74 -13.50
CA ASN A 48 12.34 -17.09 -13.25
C ASN A 48 12.85 -18.10 -14.29
N MET A 49 14.11 -18.52 -14.15
CA MET A 49 14.75 -19.47 -15.05
C MET A 49 14.18 -20.89 -14.97
N ASP A 50 13.44 -21.21 -13.91
CA ASP A 50 12.74 -22.48 -13.73
C ASP A 50 11.31 -22.45 -14.31
N GLY A 51 10.90 -21.31 -14.91
CA GLY A 51 9.56 -21.10 -15.47
C GLY A 51 8.49 -20.79 -14.44
N GLU A 52 8.87 -20.50 -13.19
CA GLU A 52 7.93 -20.15 -12.14
C GLU A 52 7.54 -18.68 -12.25
N LEU A 53 6.25 -18.38 -12.08
CA LEU A 53 5.73 -17.03 -12.05
C LEU A 53 6.15 -16.33 -10.74
N ILE A 54 6.94 -15.26 -10.85
CA ILE A 54 7.43 -14.47 -9.71
C ILE A 54 6.82 -13.07 -9.62
N GLY A 55 6.23 -12.57 -10.72
CA GLY A 55 5.60 -11.25 -10.74
C GLY A 55 4.68 -11.04 -11.93
N ILE A 56 3.97 -9.91 -11.92
CA ILE A 56 3.08 -9.45 -12.98
C ILE A 56 3.55 -8.07 -13.43
N ASN A 57 3.90 -7.93 -14.72
CA ASN A 57 4.35 -6.67 -15.30
C ASN A 57 3.31 -5.57 -15.11
N THR A 58 3.70 -4.42 -14.60
CA THR A 58 2.75 -3.38 -14.21
C THR A 58 3.13 -2.00 -14.74
N ALA A 59 4.34 -1.54 -14.49
CA ALA A 59 4.76 -0.17 -14.78
C ALA A 59 6.20 -0.09 -15.27
N ILE A 60 6.58 1.05 -15.83
CA ILE A 60 7.96 1.39 -16.20
C ILE A 60 8.28 2.80 -15.69
N ALA A 61 9.54 3.03 -15.31
CA ALA A 61 10.07 4.37 -15.22
C ALA A 61 10.64 4.75 -16.59
N SER A 62 10.00 5.69 -17.28
CA SER A 62 10.37 6.05 -18.65
C SER A 62 10.15 7.54 -18.89
N ARG A 63 11.05 8.12 -19.70
CA ARG A 63 10.93 9.49 -20.23
C ARG A 63 10.36 9.50 -21.64
N SER A 64 10.50 8.39 -22.36
CA SER A 64 10.13 8.28 -23.77
C SER A 64 8.79 7.56 -23.99
N GLY A 65 8.22 6.95 -22.93
CA GLY A 65 7.05 6.09 -23.00
C GLY A 65 7.36 4.62 -23.38
N GLY A 66 8.62 4.30 -23.65
CA GLY A 66 9.13 2.94 -23.84
C GLY A 66 10.05 2.52 -22.70
N SER A 67 10.64 1.30 -22.79
CA SER A 67 11.57 0.81 -21.78
C SER A 67 12.89 1.60 -21.79
N ASP A 68 13.20 2.21 -20.66
CA ASP A 68 14.51 2.82 -20.38
C ASP A 68 15.36 1.90 -19.46
N GLY A 69 15.04 0.59 -19.40
CA GLY A 69 15.75 -0.41 -18.59
C GLY A 69 15.30 -0.43 -17.12
N ILE A 70 14.18 0.17 -16.79
CA ILE A 70 13.61 0.15 -15.44
C ILE A 70 12.13 -0.22 -15.52
N GLY A 71 11.85 -1.49 -15.23
CA GLY A 71 10.52 -2.06 -15.15
C GLY A 71 10.12 -2.41 -13.71
N PHE A 72 8.83 -2.48 -13.46
CA PHE A 72 8.25 -2.78 -12.15
C PHE A 72 7.13 -3.79 -12.29
N ASP A 73 7.20 -4.80 -11.42
CA ASP A 73 6.29 -5.94 -11.40
C ASP A 73 5.66 -6.09 -10.02
N VAL A 74 4.37 -6.38 -9.96
CA VAL A 74 3.71 -6.77 -8.72
C VAL A 74 4.17 -8.17 -8.34
N PRO A 75 4.74 -8.40 -7.14
CA PRO A 75 5.12 -9.72 -6.67
C PRO A 75 3.96 -10.70 -6.71
N ILE A 76 4.23 -11.94 -7.09
CA ILE A 76 3.19 -12.96 -7.25
C ILE A 76 2.43 -13.26 -5.95
N ASP A 77 3.09 -13.12 -4.80
CA ASP A 77 2.44 -13.37 -3.50
C ASP A 77 1.36 -12.33 -3.21
N ILE A 78 1.62 -11.06 -3.53
CA ILE A 78 0.62 -9.98 -3.45
C ILE A 78 -0.53 -10.28 -4.41
N ALA A 79 -0.24 -10.60 -5.67
CA ALA A 79 -1.27 -10.92 -6.67
C ALA A 79 -2.13 -12.13 -6.25
N LYS A 80 -1.53 -13.19 -5.69
CA LYS A 80 -2.25 -14.35 -5.15
C LYS A 80 -3.18 -13.97 -4.00
N ASN A 81 -2.75 -13.11 -3.08
CA ASN A 81 -3.57 -12.68 -1.96
C ASN A 81 -4.77 -11.85 -2.43
N VAL A 82 -4.54 -10.91 -3.36
CA VAL A 82 -5.61 -10.13 -3.99
C VAL A 82 -6.60 -11.03 -4.72
N MET A 83 -6.12 -11.97 -5.53
CA MET A 83 -6.96 -12.94 -6.25
C MET A 83 -7.81 -13.78 -5.29
N LYS A 84 -7.20 -14.35 -4.23
CA LYS A 84 -7.92 -15.12 -3.23
C LYS A 84 -9.00 -14.29 -2.54
N SER A 85 -8.66 -13.04 -2.17
CA SER A 85 -9.61 -12.13 -1.53
C SER A 85 -10.83 -11.85 -2.43
N ILE A 86 -10.60 -11.58 -3.72
CA ILE A 86 -11.70 -11.35 -4.68
C ILE A 86 -12.56 -12.61 -4.85
N ILE A 87 -11.95 -13.80 -4.96
CA ILE A 87 -12.69 -15.06 -5.12
C ILE A 87 -13.55 -15.36 -3.88
N GLN A 88 -13.01 -15.11 -2.67
CA GLN A 88 -13.68 -15.46 -1.42
C GLN A 88 -14.70 -14.42 -0.97
N ASN A 89 -14.40 -13.15 -1.18
CA ASN A 89 -15.16 -12.04 -0.60
C ASN A 89 -15.85 -11.14 -1.64
N GLY A 90 -15.62 -11.37 -2.96
CA GLY A 90 -16.10 -10.49 -4.02
C GLY A 90 -15.37 -9.14 -4.10
N ARG A 91 -14.46 -8.85 -3.17
CA ARG A 91 -13.70 -7.60 -3.07
C ARG A 91 -12.31 -7.85 -2.47
N VAL A 92 -11.44 -6.88 -2.60
CA VAL A 92 -10.14 -6.93 -1.90
C VAL A 92 -10.35 -6.53 -0.45
N VAL A 93 -10.10 -7.47 0.46
CA VAL A 93 -10.12 -7.24 1.91
C VAL A 93 -8.67 -7.12 2.38
N ARG A 94 -8.37 -6.09 3.17
CA ARG A 94 -7.01 -5.77 3.60
C ARG A 94 -6.86 -5.90 5.10
N GLY A 95 -5.68 -6.34 5.54
CA GLY A 95 -5.31 -6.32 6.95
C GLY A 95 -5.21 -4.89 7.47
N TYR A 96 -5.52 -4.73 8.74
CA TYR A 96 -5.51 -3.45 9.45
C TYR A 96 -4.87 -3.61 10.82
N LEU A 97 -3.90 -2.74 11.11
CA LEU A 97 -3.20 -2.72 12.40
C LEU A 97 -3.88 -1.78 13.40
N GLY A 98 -4.40 -0.66 12.94
CA GLY A 98 -5.06 0.34 13.81
C GLY A 98 -4.07 1.22 14.55
N ILE A 99 -3.14 1.84 13.82
CA ILE A 99 -2.23 2.86 14.34
C ILE A 99 -2.18 4.05 13.38
N GLN A 100 -1.78 5.21 13.92
CA GLN A 100 -1.33 6.35 13.15
C GLN A 100 0.18 6.49 13.28
N MET A 101 0.84 6.90 12.20
CA MET A 101 2.27 7.14 12.19
C MET A 101 2.60 8.44 12.92
N GLY A 102 3.52 8.39 13.89
CA GLY A 102 4.12 9.57 14.56
C GLY A 102 5.34 10.08 13.81
N GLY A 103 6.06 9.19 13.12
CA GLY A 103 7.26 9.52 12.35
C GLY A 103 8.06 8.30 11.95
N GLU A 104 9.12 8.53 11.17
CA GLU A 104 10.13 7.52 10.85
C GLU A 104 11.42 7.83 11.60
N VAL A 105 12.08 6.79 12.11
CA VAL A 105 13.35 6.94 12.84
C VAL A 105 14.48 7.17 11.84
N ASP A 106 15.14 8.33 11.94
CA ASP A 106 16.38 8.63 11.24
C ASP A 106 17.62 8.38 12.13
N ALA A 107 18.81 8.56 11.56
CA ALA A 107 20.08 8.35 12.28
C ALA A 107 20.26 9.30 13.49
N THR A 108 19.72 10.51 13.43
CA THR A 108 19.81 11.49 14.52
C THR A 108 18.91 11.08 15.67
N MET A 109 17.68 10.68 15.34
CA MET A 109 16.69 10.22 16.29
C MET A 109 17.09 8.90 16.94
N ALA A 110 17.60 7.94 16.16
CA ALA A 110 18.11 6.68 16.68
C ALA A 110 19.18 6.89 17.74
N LYS A 111 20.12 7.81 17.48
CA LYS A 111 21.17 8.17 18.46
C LYS A 111 20.61 8.83 19.72
N ALA A 112 19.61 9.70 19.57
CA ALA A 112 18.98 10.39 20.70
C ALA A 112 18.17 9.43 21.59
N LEU A 113 17.58 8.39 20.98
CA LEU A 113 16.75 7.37 21.64
C LEU A 113 17.56 6.12 22.05
N GLY A 114 18.87 6.12 21.87
CA GLY A 114 19.72 4.98 22.26
C GLY A 114 19.46 3.70 21.45
N LEU A 115 18.92 3.80 20.24
CA LEU A 115 18.62 2.66 19.39
C LEU A 115 19.89 2.13 18.71
N ASP A 116 20.02 0.81 18.64
CA ASP A 116 21.11 0.15 17.91
C ASP A 116 21.02 0.37 16.38
N GLU A 117 19.80 0.52 15.89
CA GLU A 117 19.48 0.58 14.46
C GLU A 117 18.78 1.90 14.10
N ALA A 118 19.20 2.52 12.99
CA ALA A 118 18.67 3.80 12.54
C ALA A 118 17.48 3.63 11.61
N TYR A 119 16.48 2.82 12.03
CA TYR A 119 15.21 2.65 11.35
C TYR A 119 14.11 2.23 12.32
N GLY A 120 12.89 2.49 11.93
CA GLY A 120 11.68 2.13 12.66
C GLY A 120 10.57 3.13 12.42
N ILE A 121 9.37 2.75 12.82
CA ILE A 121 8.18 3.60 12.75
C ILE A 121 7.74 3.94 14.17
N ILE A 122 7.64 5.22 14.48
CA ILE A 122 7.11 5.70 15.74
C ILE A 122 5.58 5.65 15.65
N VAL A 123 4.97 5.05 16.64
CA VAL A 123 3.50 5.00 16.78
C VAL A 123 3.05 6.34 17.35
N GLY A 124 2.26 7.10 16.57
CA GLY A 124 1.75 8.41 16.99
C GLY A 124 0.46 8.32 17.77
N SER A 125 -0.43 7.42 17.41
CA SER A 125 -1.64 7.14 18.20
C SER A 125 -2.17 5.73 17.92
N VAL A 126 -2.87 5.18 18.91
CA VAL A 126 -3.47 3.84 18.87
C VAL A 126 -4.94 3.96 19.25
N PRO A 127 -5.88 3.94 18.28
CA PRO A 127 -7.32 3.92 18.57
C PRO A 127 -7.72 2.77 19.49
N GLU A 128 -8.47 3.06 20.54
CA GLU A 128 -8.80 2.12 21.63
C GLU A 128 -9.46 0.80 21.17
N ASP A 129 -10.32 0.87 20.16
CA ASP A 129 -11.02 -0.31 19.61
C ASP A 129 -10.20 -1.08 18.56
N GLY A 130 -9.01 -0.59 18.22
CA GLY A 130 -8.16 -1.14 17.17
C GLY A 130 -7.47 -2.46 17.54
N PRO A 131 -7.01 -3.23 16.53
CA PRO A 131 -6.22 -4.44 16.75
C PRO A 131 -4.95 -4.19 17.56
N ALA A 132 -4.25 -3.09 17.27
CA ALA A 132 -3.02 -2.71 17.97
C ALA A 132 -3.25 -2.45 19.47
N ALA A 133 -4.32 -1.71 19.82
CA ALA A 133 -4.68 -1.46 21.21
C ALA A 133 -4.99 -2.75 21.96
N LYS A 134 -5.76 -3.66 21.34
CA LYS A 134 -6.08 -4.98 21.92
C LYS A 134 -4.85 -5.84 22.17
N ALA A 135 -3.81 -5.67 21.36
CA ALA A 135 -2.54 -6.35 21.52
C ALA A 135 -1.59 -5.67 22.54
N GLY A 136 -1.93 -4.48 23.01
CA GLY A 136 -1.14 -3.72 23.98
C GLY A 136 -0.05 -2.83 23.35
N LEU A 137 -0.16 -2.52 22.06
CA LEU A 137 0.67 -1.49 21.44
C LEU A 137 0.26 -0.12 21.98
N GLN A 138 1.21 0.78 22.16
CA GLN A 138 1.02 2.09 22.77
C GLN A 138 1.59 3.21 21.90
N GLU A 139 1.18 4.45 22.16
CA GLU A 139 1.81 5.64 21.63
C GLU A 139 3.29 5.67 22.04
N ASP A 140 4.15 6.22 21.19
CA ASP A 140 5.61 6.27 21.31
C ASP A 140 6.34 4.93 21.20
N ASP A 141 5.66 3.79 21.02
CA ASP A 141 6.35 2.57 20.62
C ASP A 141 7.07 2.75 19.29
N ILE A 142 8.26 2.17 19.16
CA ILE A 142 9.04 2.19 17.93
C ILE A 142 9.00 0.80 17.30
N ILE A 143 8.25 0.63 16.22
CA ILE A 143 8.18 -0.64 15.49
C ILE A 143 9.43 -0.77 14.61
N GLN A 144 10.32 -1.71 14.92
CA GLN A 144 11.54 -1.97 14.18
C GLN A 144 11.45 -3.20 13.27
N THR A 145 10.64 -4.21 13.62
CA THR A 145 10.48 -5.40 12.78
C THR A 145 9.03 -5.85 12.69
N ILE A 146 8.68 -6.52 11.60
CA ILE A 146 7.45 -7.25 11.41
C ILE A 146 7.78 -8.67 10.95
N ASN A 147 7.36 -9.70 11.71
CA ASN A 147 7.69 -11.12 11.48
C ASN A 147 9.21 -11.37 11.33
N GLY A 148 10.03 -10.60 12.07
CA GLY A 148 11.48 -10.65 12.01
C GLY A 148 12.13 -9.82 10.89
N GLU A 149 11.37 -9.32 9.92
CA GLU A 149 11.87 -8.49 8.82
C GLU A 149 11.95 -7.02 9.24
N PRO A 150 13.03 -6.29 8.89
CA PRO A 150 13.20 -4.89 9.26
C PRO A 150 12.15 -3.96 8.64
N VAL A 151 11.55 -3.09 9.44
CA VAL A 151 10.62 -2.05 9.02
C VAL A 151 11.41 -0.75 8.80
N ARG A 152 11.74 -0.45 7.54
CA ARG A 152 12.58 0.70 7.17
C ARG A 152 11.79 1.94 6.78
N SER A 153 10.48 1.82 6.50
CA SER A 153 9.62 2.92 6.12
C SER A 153 8.16 2.61 6.47
N TRP A 154 7.36 3.66 6.61
CA TRP A 154 5.91 3.55 6.77
C TRP A 154 5.26 2.76 5.63
N SER A 155 5.68 3.03 4.39
CA SER A 155 5.18 2.32 3.20
C SER A 155 5.41 0.81 3.31
N SER A 156 6.61 0.38 3.77
CA SER A 156 6.92 -1.05 3.92
C SER A 156 6.06 -1.72 5.00
N LEU A 157 5.89 -1.07 6.17
CA LEU A 157 5.01 -1.57 7.23
C LEU A 157 3.58 -1.69 6.75
N ARG A 158 3.06 -0.61 6.15
CA ARG A 158 1.69 -0.55 5.64
C ARG A 158 1.43 -1.61 4.59
N THR A 159 2.37 -1.82 3.66
CA THR A 159 2.25 -2.86 2.63
C THR A 159 2.24 -4.25 3.24
N SER A 160 3.12 -4.55 4.20
CA SER A 160 3.15 -5.84 4.88
C SER A 160 1.83 -6.14 5.62
N ILE A 161 1.27 -5.14 6.29
CA ILE A 161 -0.02 -5.24 6.98
C ILE A 161 -1.16 -5.39 5.96
N GLY A 162 -1.27 -4.48 4.99
CA GLY A 162 -2.40 -4.41 4.06
C GLY A 162 -2.47 -5.56 3.05
N THR A 163 -1.36 -6.24 2.79
CA THR A 163 -1.31 -7.43 1.94
C THR A 163 -1.56 -8.73 2.71
N SER A 164 -1.54 -8.68 4.04
CA SER A 164 -1.90 -9.81 4.90
C SER A 164 -3.42 -9.87 5.08
N PRO A 165 -4.02 -11.07 5.05
CA PRO A 165 -5.47 -11.22 5.32
C PRO A 165 -5.83 -10.78 6.75
N PRO A 166 -7.04 -10.23 6.98
CA PRO A 166 -7.59 -10.09 8.33
C PRO A 166 -7.60 -11.40 9.09
N GLY A 167 -7.40 -11.35 10.41
CA GLY A 167 -7.27 -12.52 11.25
C GLY A 167 -5.87 -13.15 11.26
N THR A 168 -4.92 -12.61 10.49
CA THR A 168 -3.52 -13.06 10.52
C THR A 168 -2.82 -12.50 11.75
N ASP A 169 -2.10 -13.36 12.48
CA ASP A 169 -1.22 -12.93 13.55
C ASP A 169 0.11 -12.46 12.99
N VAL A 170 0.51 -11.24 13.35
CA VAL A 170 1.81 -10.66 13.01
C VAL A 170 2.61 -10.38 14.28
N GLN A 171 3.91 -10.66 14.24
CA GLN A 171 4.82 -10.37 15.35
C GLN A 171 5.51 -9.03 15.06
N LEU A 172 5.27 -8.04 15.91
CA LEU A 172 5.95 -6.74 15.87
C LEU A 172 7.08 -6.74 16.89
N GLY A 173 8.32 -6.55 16.41
CA GLY A 173 9.44 -6.23 17.29
C GLY A 173 9.44 -4.73 17.51
N ILE A 174 9.24 -4.33 18.76
CA ILE A 174 9.18 -2.91 19.16
C ILE A 174 10.27 -2.56 20.13
N VAL A 175 10.55 -1.27 20.27
CA VAL A 175 11.28 -0.68 21.38
C VAL A 175 10.33 0.23 22.15
N ARG A 176 10.20 -0.02 23.46
CA ARG A 176 9.45 0.77 24.44
C ARG A 176 10.34 1.02 25.64
N ASP A 177 10.47 2.26 26.10
CA ASP A 177 11.30 2.63 27.25
C ASP A 177 12.73 2.04 27.16
N GLU A 178 13.37 2.13 25.98
CA GLU A 178 14.69 1.59 25.65
C GLU A 178 14.79 0.05 25.69
N GLU A 179 13.69 -0.67 25.95
CA GLU A 179 13.64 -2.14 25.98
C GLU A 179 13.03 -2.72 24.71
N LYS A 180 13.68 -3.77 24.18
CA LYS A 180 13.16 -4.53 23.02
C LYS A 180 12.10 -5.50 23.49
N GLN A 181 10.93 -5.46 22.87
CA GLN A 181 9.78 -6.31 23.15
C GLN A 181 9.22 -6.89 21.84
N THR A 182 8.50 -7.99 21.95
CA THR A 182 7.74 -8.54 20.83
C THR A 182 6.27 -8.59 21.20
N ILE A 183 5.44 -7.97 20.36
CA ILE A 183 3.98 -7.96 20.51
C ILE A 183 3.38 -8.72 19.34
N THR A 184 2.49 -9.69 19.62
CA THR A 184 1.71 -10.37 18.60
C THR A 184 0.38 -9.65 18.43
N VAL A 185 0.09 -9.23 17.20
CA VAL A 185 -1.17 -8.53 16.86
C VAL A 185 -1.95 -9.37 15.86
N THR A 186 -3.18 -9.71 16.18
CA THR A 186 -4.12 -10.28 15.21
C THR A 186 -4.70 -9.13 14.37
N LEU A 187 -4.43 -9.12 13.07
CA LEU A 187 -4.88 -8.05 12.17
C LEU A 187 -6.41 -8.02 12.05
N GLY A 188 -6.98 -6.81 12.12
CA GLY A 188 -8.37 -6.57 11.79
C GLY A 188 -8.59 -6.41 10.29
N GLU A 189 -9.84 -6.19 9.91
CA GLU A 189 -10.20 -5.73 8.56
C GLU A 189 -10.11 -4.20 8.48
N GLN A 190 -9.52 -3.70 7.40
CA GLN A 190 -9.43 -2.26 7.16
C GLN A 190 -10.85 -1.66 6.98
N PRO A 191 -11.22 -0.61 7.73
CA PRO A 191 -12.52 0.05 7.60
C PRO A 191 -12.78 0.56 6.17
N GLU A 192 -14.02 0.42 5.70
CA GLU A 192 -14.42 0.82 4.33
C GLU A 192 -14.28 2.32 4.09
N GLU A 193 -14.47 3.14 5.13
CA GLU A 193 -14.29 4.58 5.05
C GLU A 193 -12.85 4.96 4.70
N MET A 194 -11.86 4.22 5.23
CA MET A 194 -10.45 4.42 4.86
C MET A 194 -10.16 3.97 3.42
N MET A 195 -10.88 2.96 2.93
CA MET A 195 -10.73 2.49 1.54
C MET A 195 -11.34 3.48 0.55
N SER A 196 -12.46 4.11 0.90
CA SER A 196 -13.13 5.14 0.08
C SER A 196 -12.28 6.39 -0.06
N ALA A 197 -11.59 6.80 1.01
CA ALA A 197 -10.67 7.94 1.01
C ALA A 197 -9.41 7.73 0.15
N MET A 198 -9.11 6.47 -0.21
CA MET A 198 -7.94 6.09 -1.01
C MET A 198 -8.27 5.84 -2.50
N GLN A 199 -9.53 5.99 -2.94
CA GLN A 199 -9.89 5.81 -4.34
C GLN A 199 -9.70 7.12 -5.12
N PRO A 200 -8.81 7.16 -6.15
CA PRO A 200 -8.70 8.31 -7.04
C PRO A 200 -10.04 8.50 -7.78
N GLY A 201 -10.64 9.67 -7.64
CA GLY A 201 -11.82 10.06 -8.43
C GLY A 201 -13.18 9.93 -7.75
N GLN A 202 -13.27 9.43 -6.51
CA GLN A 202 -14.36 9.75 -5.62
C GLN A 202 -13.85 10.76 -4.58
N SER A 203 -13.62 12.01 -5.04
CA SER A 203 -13.80 13.12 -4.11
C SER A 203 -15.18 12.87 -3.50
N SER A 204 -15.23 12.51 -2.22
CA SER A 204 -16.40 12.77 -1.43
C SER A 204 -16.60 14.27 -1.56
N GLU A 205 -17.40 14.69 -2.54
CA GLU A 205 -17.97 16.02 -2.48
C GLU A 205 -18.53 16.11 -1.06
N PRO A 206 -18.05 17.06 -0.25
CA PRO A 206 -18.68 17.26 1.05
C PRO A 206 -20.15 17.33 0.72
N ASN A 207 -20.97 16.51 1.39
CA ASN A 207 -22.41 16.41 1.09
C ASN A 207 -23.00 17.81 1.35
N MET A 208 -22.81 18.69 0.37
CA MET A 208 -23.23 20.10 0.40
C MET A 208 -24.75 20.20 0.50
N GLU A 209 -25.46 19.14 0.05
CA GLU A 209 -26.89 19.01 0.24
C GLU A 209 -27.27 19.06 1.72
N LYS A 210 -26.49 18.37 2.59
CA LYS A 210 -26.73 18.34 4.04
C LYS A 210 -26.29 19.62 4.76
N GLN A 211 -25.25 20.30 4.25
CA GLN A 211 -24.73 21.52 4.86
C GLN A 211 -25.48 22.79 4.38
N LEU A 212 -25.89 22.83 3.11
CA LEU A 212 -26.46 24.02 2.49
C LEU A 212 -27.97 23.91 2.25
N GLY A 213 -28.58 22.74 2.39
CA GLY A 213 -30.01 22.52 2.28
C GLY A 213 -30.57 22.65 0.86
N PHE A 214 -29.72 22.58 -0.17
CA PHE A 214 -30.16 22.53 -1.57
C PHE A 214 -29.38 21.47 -2.35
N LYS A 215 -30.04 20.92 -3.37
CA LYS A 215 -29.48 19.91 -4.28
C LYS A 215 -28.94 20.58 -5.54
N VAL A 216 -27.75 20.18 -5.97
CA VAL A 216 -27.15 20.59 -7.23
C VAL A 216 -27.18 19.42 -8.19
N GLU A 217 -27.70 19.64 -9.40
CA GLU A 217 -27.73 18.66 -10.47
C GLU A 217 -27.00 19.22 -11.70
N ASP A 218 -26.39 18.34 -12.48
CA ASP A 218 -25.75 18.74 -13.75
C ASP A 218 -26.78 19.36 -14.69
N LEU A 219 -26.41 20.47 -15.33
CA LEU A 219 -27.22 21.15 -16.31
C LEU A 219 -27.31 20.30 -17.59
N THR A 220 -28.31 19.44 -17.65
CA THR A 220 -28.58 18.66 -18.87
C THR A 220 -29.29 19.52 -19.92
N PRO A 221 -29.20 19.20 -21.22
CA PRO A 221 -29.91 19.92 -22.27
C PRO A 221 -31.41 20.08 -22.00
N ARG A 222 -32.04 19.08 -21.37
CA ARG A 222 -33.47 19.13 -20.99
C ARG A 222 -33.74 20.16 -19.90
N ILE A 223 -32.86 20.23 -18.89
CA ILE A 223 -32.99 21.19 -17.77
C ILE A 223 -32.71 22.60 -18.27
N ALA A 224 -31.74 22.78 -19.22
CA ALA A 224 -31.46 24.06 -19.82
C ALA A 224 -32.67 24.58 -20.61
N GLU A 225 -33.35 23.70 -21.36
CA GLU A 225 -34.56 24.05 -22.12
C GLU A 225 -35.76 24.39 -21.22
N GLU A 226 -35.94 23.64 -20.12
CA GLU A 226 -37.01 23.86 -19.13
C GLU A 226 -36.82 25.15 -18.33
N LEU A 227 -35.55 25.60 -18.15
CA LEU A 227 -35.18 26.82 -17.45
C LEU A 227 -34.97 28.03 -18.40
N GLU A 228 -35.25 27.87 -19.70
CA GLU A 228 -35.06 28.90 -20.75
C GLU A 228 -33.62 29.49 -20.79
N LEU A 229 -32.63 28.67 -20.48
CA LEU A 229 -31.22 29.03 -20.50
C LEU A 229 -30.67 28.77 -21.92
N SER A 230 -30.23 29.83 -22.59
CA SER A 230 -29.65 29.79 -23.97
C SER A 230 -28.12 29.79 -23.94
#